data_dd7bdb6017cc4719df5d198f9125c03c
#
_entry.id   dd7bdb6017cc4719df5d198f9125c03c
#
_cell.length_a   1.000
_cell.length_b   1.000
_cell.length_c   1.000
_cell.angle_alpha   90.00
_cell.angle_beta   90.00
_cell.angle_gamma   90.00
#
_symmetry.space_group_name_H-M   'P 1'
#
loop_
_entity.id
_entity.type
_entity.pdbx_description
1 polymer ?
#
loop_
_entity_poly.entity_id
_entity_poly.type
_entity_poly.pdbx_seq_one_letter_code
_entity_poly.pdbx_strand_id
1 'polypeptide(L)'
;AKQLLTIAREAGVNCFDHAEAYGTPPGEAERIFGIALSELIEDDPELWRRSDLVITTKIFWGGSGVNERGLSRKHIMEGIDSSLDRLGLDYVDMVFCHRPDPHTPTSTVVRAMSDIVRSGASTSWGTSEWSAQQITEAFWIARTEGLEPPSFEQPQYNMLHRDRFETEYFPLFNPPYSLGTTIWSPLRSGFLTGKYNDGIPEGSRATVEIYSWLKEELREREERGEIEVLRKLAFLAENELNCSM
;
A
#
# COMPACT_ATOMS: atom_id res chain seq x y z
N ALA A 1 -9.01 -10.91 -13.73
CA ALA A 1 -7.95 -10.92 -12.70
C ALA A 1 -6.85 -11.91 -13.05
N LYS A 2 -7.13 -13.21 -13.26
CA LYS A 2 -6.13 -14.29 -13.51
C LYS A 2 -5.08 -13.90 -14.55
N GLN A 3 -5.49 -13.49 -15.75
CA GLN A 3 -4.55 -13.14 -16.82
C GLN A 3 -3.54 -12.05 -16.42
N LEU A 4 -4.00 -11.00 -15.71
CA LEU A 4 -3.10 -9.93 -15.24
C LEU A 4 -2.14 -10.43 -14.17
N LEU A 5 -2.61 -11.26 -13.25
CA LEU A 5 -1.79 -11.86 -12.20
C LEU A 5 -0.73 -12.78 -12.80
N THR A 6 -1.11 -13.62 -13.77
CA THR A 6 -0.17 -14.52 -14.47
C THR A 6 0.93 -13.74 -15.19
N ILE A 7 0.56 -12.72 -15.98
CA ILE A 7 1.54 -11.87 -16.68
C ILE A 7 2.50 -11.20 -15.67
N ALA A 8 1.97 -10.67 -14.57
CA ALA A 8 2.79 -10.03 -13.54
C ALA A 8 3.75 -11.04 -12.89
N ARG A 9 3.25 -12.25 -12.55
CA ARG A 9 4.04 -13.29 -11.90
C ARG A 9 5.15 -13.84 -12.82
N GLU A 10 4.84 -14.08 -14.09
CA GLU A 10 5.81 -14.49 -15.10
C GLU A 10 6.89 -13.42 -15.33
N ALA A 11 6.55 -12.14 -15.16
CA ALA A 11 7.49 -11.02 -15.18
C ALA A 11 8.31 -10.87 -13.88
N GLY A 12 8.12 -11.75 -12.88
CA GLY A 12 8.86 -11.76 -11.62
C GLY A 12 8.18 -11.02 -10.47
N VAL A 13 6.98 -10.46 -10.64
CA VAL A 13 6.23 -9.85 -9.54
C VAL A 13 5.79 -10.93 -8.56
N ASN A 14 6.10 -10.74 -7.27
CA ASN A 14 5.71 -11.65 -6.20
C ASN A 14 5.05 -10.96 -4.99
N CYS A 15 4.96 -9.63 -5.00
CA CYS A 15 4.33 -8.85 -3.94
C CYS A 15 2.98 -8.30 -4.42
N PHE A 16 1.91 -8.64 -3.70
CA PHE A 16 0.54 -8.25 -4.00
C PHE A 16 -0.06 -7.47 -2.83
N ASP A 17 -0.29 -6.18 -3.06
CA ASP A 17 -0.66 -5.23 -2.01
C ASP A 17 -2.16 -4.94 -2.03
N HIS A 18 -2.84 -5.34 -0.96
CA HIS A 18 -4.28 -5.18 -0.76
C HIS A 18 -4.61 -4.23 0.39
N ALA A 19 -5.89 -4.01 0.59
CA ALA A 19 -6.48 -3.38 1.76
C ALA A 19 -7.96 -3.75 1.88
N GLU A 20 -8.47 -3.82 3.10
CA GLU A 20 -9.90 -4.06 3.37
C GLU A 20 -10.83 -3.08 2.65
N ALA A 21 -10.32 -1.89 2.31
CA ALA A 21 -11.09 -0.82 1.66
C ALA A 21 -11.04 -0.88 0.12
N TYR A 22 -10.21 -1.74 -0.48
CA TYR A 22 -10.04 -1.72 -1.93
C TYR A 22 -11.17 -2.45 -2.66
N GLY A 23 -11.64 -1.80 -3.72
CA GLY A 23 -12.77 -2.30 -4.54
C GLY A 23 -14.10 -1.62 -4.22
N THR A 24 -15.14 -2.04 -4.93
CA THR A 24 -16.50 -1.58 -4.73
C THR A 24 -17.44 -2.79 -4.82
N PRO A 25 -18.07 -3.21 -3.72
CA PRO A 25 -17.95 -2.67 -2.35
C PRO A 25 -16.55 -2.83 -1.73
N PRO A 26 -16.26 -2.21 -0.58
CA PRO A 26 -15.01 -2.43 0.15
C PRO A 26 -14.73 -3.92 0.37
N GLY A 27 -13.45 -4.33 0.21
CA GLY A 27 -13.02 -5.73 0.29
C GLY A 27 -13.16 -6.54 -1.01
N GLU A 28 -13.81 -5.99 -2.03
CA GLU A 28 -14.02 -6.71 -3.28
C GLU A 28 -12.69 -7.04 -4.00
N ALA A 29 -11.67 -6.20 -3.88
CA ALA A 29 -10.35 -6.47 -4.45
C ALA A 29 -9.69 -7.70 -3.79
N GLU A 30 -9.78 -7.84 -2.47
CA GLU A 30 -9.30 -9.03 -1.74
C GLU A 30 -10.05 -10.29 -2.16
N ARG A 31 -11.38 -10.20 -2.26
CA ARG A 31 -12.22 -11.34 -2.68
C ARG A 31 -11.89 -11.81 -4.11
N ILE A 32 -11.76 -10.87 -5.06
CA ILE A 32 -11.40 -11.19 -6.45
C ILE A 32 -10.00 -11.80 -6.53
N PHE A 33 -9.07 -11.27 -5.75
CA PHE A 33 -7.71 -11.81 -5.70
C PHE A 33 -7.69 -13.22 -5.10
N GLY A 34 -8.37 -13.44 -3.97
CA GLY A 34 -8.42 -14.75 -3.31
C GLY A 34 -8.98 -15.85 -4.20
N ILE A 35 -10.09 -15.58 -4.91
CA ILE A 35 -10.66 -16.52 -5.89
C ILE A 35 -9.66 -16.79 -7.01
N ALA A 36 -9.08 -15.74 -7.59
CA ALA A 36 -8.14 -15.90 -8.69
C ALA A 36 -6.85 -16.62 -8.25
N LEU A 37 -6.36 -16.36 -7.05
CA LEU A 37 -5.17 -17.02 -6.50
C LEU A 37 -5.42 -18.52 -6.26
N SER A 38 -6.57 -18.88 -5.68
CA SER A 38 -6.93 -20.29 -5.48
C SER A 38 -6.92 -21.07 -6.80
N GLU A 39 -7.58 -20.52 -7.84
CA GLU A 39 -7.60 -21.14 -9.17
C GLU A 39 -6.21 -21.20 -9.82
N LEU A 40 -5.36 -20.18 -9.62
CA LEU A 40 -4.00 -20.13 -10.17
C LEU A 40 -3.07 -21.14 -9.49
N ILE A 41 -3.23 -21.36 -8.18
CA ILE A 41 -2.49 -22.41 -7.45
C ILE A 41 -2.89 -23.81 -7.95
N GLU A 42 -4.19 -24.02 -8.26
CA GLU A 42 -4.65 -25.28 -8.83
C GLU A 42 -4.11 -25.50 -10.25
N ASP A 43 -4.06 -24.45 -11.08
CA ASP A 43 -3.61 -24.52 -12.47
C ASP A 43 -2.08 -24.72 -12.58
N ASP A 44 -1.29 -24.02 -11.75
CA ASP A 44 0.19 -24.08 -11.75
C ASP A 44 0.76 -23.90 -10.32
N PRO A 45 0.79 -24.97 -9.51
CA PRO A 45 1.26 -24.91 -8.12
C PRO A 45 2.76 -24.59 -7.99
N GLU A 46 3.56 -24.76 -9.03
CA GLU A 46 4.99 -24.42 -8.99
C GLU A 46 5.20 -22.91 -9.17
N LEU A 47 4.48 -22.27 -10.09
CA LEU A 47 4.54 -20.82 -10.28
C LEU A 47 3.91 -20.06 -9.12
N TRP A 48 2.82 -20.58 -8.54
CA TRP A 48 2.02 -19.94 -7.49
C TRP A 48 2.25 -20.51 -6.10
N ARG A 49 3.45 -20.97 -5.82
CA ARG A 49 3.81 -21.48 -4.49
C ARG A 49 3.65 -20.39 -3.44
N ARG A 50 2.83 -20.65 -2.40
CA ARG A 50 2.53 -19.66 -1.34
C ARG A 50 3.79 -19.06 -0.69
N SER A 51 4.84 -19.88 -0.52
CA SER A 51 6.12 -19.44 0.06
C SER A 51 6.89 -18.42 -0.78
N ASP A 52 6.58 -18.29 -2.06
CA ASP A 52 7.24 -17.36 -2.97
C ASP A 52 6.48 -16.01 -3.08
N LEU A 53 5.29 -15.94 -2.49
CA LEU A 53 4.42 -14.78 -2.56
C LEU A 53 4.51 -13.94 -1.29
N VAL A 54 4.51 -12.63 -1.45
CA VAL A 54 4.31 -11.64 -0.39
C VAL A 54 2.91 -11.04 -0.58
N ILE A 55 2.00 -11.38 0.31
CA ILE A 55 0.62 -10.89 0.25
C ILE A 55 0.38 -9.98 1.44
N THR A 56 -0.13 -8.79 1.18
CA THR A 56 -0.32 -7.77 2.20
C THR A 56 -1.76 -7.30 2.27
N THR A 57 -2.17 -6.79 3.42
CA THR A 57 -3.43 -6.05 3.58
C THR A 57 -3.31 -4.90 4.56
N LYS A 58 -4.34 -4.06 4.63
CA LYS A 58 -4.32 -2.83 5.45
C LYS A 58 -5.66 -2.64 6.12
N ILE A 59 -5.66 -2.20 7.38
CA ILE A 59 -6.84 -2.02 8.22
C ILE A 59 -6.96 -0.54 8.62
N PHE A 60 -8.08 0.08 8.37
CA PHE A 60 -8.52 1.39 8.82
C PHE A 60 -9.89 1.78 8.26
N TRP A 61 -10.13 1.59 6.94
CA TRP A 61 -11.26 2.18 6.20
C TRP A 61 -12.45 1.23 6.04
N GLY A 62 -12.37 0.00 6.50
CA GLY A 62 -13.33 -1.10 6.49
C GLY A 62 -14.65 -0.83 5.77
N GLY A 63 -15.72 -0.75 6.53
CA GLY A 63 -17.05 -0.51 6.01
C GLY A 63 -17.67 0.81 6.43
N SER A 64 -19.00 0.83 6.47
CA SER A 64 -19.83 1.97 6.90
C SER A 64 -20.42 1.81 8.29
N GLY A 65 -20.24 0.66 8.94
CA GLY A 65 -20.71 0.40 10.30
C GLY A 65 -19.96 1.20 11.35
N VAL A 66 -20.58 1.35 12.52
CA VAL A 66 -20.08 2.21 13.62
C VAL A 66 -18.69 1.82 14.10
N ASN A 67 -18.33 0.53 14.03
CA ASN A 67 -17.07 0.00 14.51
C ASN A 67 -16.14 -0.48 13.37
N GLU A 68 -16.47 -0.17 12.12
CA GLU A 68 -15.75 -0.67 10.94
C GLU A 68 -14.72 0.33 10.40
N ARG A 69 -14.30 1.32 11.22
CA ARG A 69 -13.28 2.31 10.86
C ARG A 69 -12.34 2.60 12.03
N GLY A 70 -11.14 3.07 11.69
CA GLY A 70 -10.10 3.44 12.64
C GLY A 70 -9.27 2.24 13.10
N LEU A 71 -8.54 2.42 14.18
CA LEU A 71 -7.61 1.42 14.70
C LEU A 71 -7.98 0.97 16.12
N SER A 72 -9.29 0.97 16.47
CA SER A 72 -9.71 0.34 17.72
C SER A 72 -9.28 -1.14 17.72
N ARG A 73 -8.96 -1.68 18.90
CA ARG A 73 -8.60 -3.09 19.02
C ARG A 73 -9.66 -4.01 18.38
N LYS A 74 -10.95 -3.67 18.58
CA LYS A 74 -12.04 -4.44 17.99
C LYS A 74 -11.94 -4.48 16.48
N HIS A 75 -11.83 -3.31 15.82
CA HIS A 75 -11.76 -3.24 14.38
C HIS A 75 -10.49 -3.91 13.81
N ILE A 76 -9.34 -3.73 14.48
CA ILE A 76 -8.09 -4.38 14.06
C ILE A 76 -8.25 -5.90 14.01
N MET A 77 -8.80 -6.52 15.07
CA MET A 77 -8.96 -7.97 15.13
C MET A 77 -10.01 -8.49 14.14
N GLU A 78 -11.17 -7.85 14.07
CA GLU A 78 -12.23 -8.25 13.14
C GLU A 78 -11.87 -7.96 11.68
N GLY A 79 -11.11 -6.88 11.44
CA GLY A 79 -10.65 -6.48 10.11
C GLY A 79 -9.66 -7.48 9.51
N ILE A 80 -8.68 -7.96 10.29
CA ILE A 80 -7.74 -8.97 9.78
C ILE A 80 -8.45 -10.30 9.50
N ASP A 81 -9.33 -10.77 10.40
CA ASP A 81 -10.07 -11.99 10.18
C ASP A 81 -10.91 -11.91 8.89
N SER A 82 -11.62 -10.80 8.70
CA SER A 82 -12.41 -10.54 7.49
C SER A 82 -11.58 -10.46 6.22
N SER A 83 -10.37 -9.89 6.29
CA SER A 83 -9.44 -9.83 5.15
C SER A 83 -8.91 -11.21 4.79
N LEU A 84 -8.55 -12.03 5.77
CA LEU A 84 -8.11 -13.41 5.56
C LEU A 84 -9.20 -14.26 4.92
N ASP A 85 -10.45 -14.14 5.39
CA ASP A 85 -11.61 -14.81 4.80
C ASP A 85 -11.79 -14.42 3.32
N ARG A 86 -11.71 -13.11 2.98
CA ARG A 86 -11.84 -12.63 1.59
C ARG A 86 -10.70 -13.10 0.70
N LEU A 87 -9.48 -13.12 1.23
CA LEU A 87 -8.28 -13.59 0.52
C LEU A 87 -8.23 -15.12 0.39
N GLY A 88 -8.98 -15.85 1.23
CA GLY A 88 -8.93 -17.32 1.29
C GLY A 88 -7.58 -17.82 1.83
N LEU A 89 -6.99 -17.12 2.79
CA LEU A 89 -5.66 -17.41 3.33
C LEU A 89 -5.69 -17.56 4.85
N ASP A 90 -4.78 -18.40 5.36
CA ASP A 90 -4.58 -18.54 6.81
C ASP A 90 -3.76 -17.38 7.40
N TYR A 91 -2.92 -16.73 6.58
CA TYR A 91 -2.10 -15.57 6.99
C TYR A 91 -1.76 -14.67 5.80
N VAL A 92 -1.45 -13.42 6.13
CA VAL A 92 -0.76 -12.47 5.23
C VAL A 92 0.69 -12.28 5.66
N ASP A 93 1.56 -11.88 4.75
CA ASP A 93 2.96 -11.61 5.08
C ASP A 93 3.14 -10.27 5.82
N MET A 94 2.35 -9.29 5.43
CA MET A 94 2.43 -7.95 6.03
C MET A 94 1.02 -7.39 6.23
N VAL A 95 0.76 -6.84 7.42
CA VAL A 95 -0.46 -6.10 7.71
C VAL A 95 -0.13 -4.66 8.09
N PHE A 96 -0.86 -3.70 7.55
CA PHE A 96 -0.63 -2.28 7.78
C PHE A 96 -1.74 -1.62 8.58
N CYS A 97 -1.38 -0.71 9.48
CA CYS A 97 -2.27 0.36 9.91
C CYS A 97 -2.38 1.36 8.75
N HIS A 98 -3.48 1.32 7.99
CA HIS A 98 -3.63 2.05 6.71
C HIS A 98 -3.50 3.57 6.85
N ARG A 99 -3.86 4.12 8.03
CA ARG A 99 -3.66 5.54 8.41
C ARG A 99 -3.49 5.64 9.93
N PRO A 100 -2.90 6.73 10.43
CA PRO A 100 -2.90 7.02 11.85
C PRO A 100 -4.32 7.30 12.34
N ASP A 101 -4.65 6.80 13.54
CA ASP A 101 -5.95 7.06 14.18
C ASP A 101 -5.80 8.01 15.37
N PRO A 102 -6.23 9.26 15.25
CA PRO A 102 -6.13 10.24 16.34
C PRO A 102 -7.07 9.93 17.53
N HIS A 103 -8.01 9.01 17.35
CA HIS A 103 -9.01 8.65 18.37
C HIS A 103 -8.61 7.39 19.16
N THR A 104 -7.56 6.67 18.73
CA THR A 104 -7.09 5.46 19.40
C THR A 104 -5.67 5.66 19.92
N PRO A 105 -5.40 5.46 21.25
CA PRO A 105 -4.06 5.54 21.78
C PRO A 105 -3.09 4.61 21.04
N THR A 106 -1.89 5.10 20.72
CA THR A 106 -0.84 4.35 20.02
C THR A 106 -0.55 3.01 20.71
N SER A 107 -0.56 2.98 22.06
CA SER A 107 -0.35 1.75 22.82
C SER A 107 -1.43 0.68 22.61
N THR A 108 -2.66 1.07 22.35
CA THR A 108 -3.76 0.15 22.02
C THR A 108 -3.53 -0.47 20.64
N VAL A 109 -3.12 0.35 19.67
CA VAL A 109 -2.78 -0.12 18.32
C VAL A 109 -1.62 -1.10 18.34
N VAL A 110 -0.52 -0.73 19.00
CA VAL A 110 0.69 -1.57 19.10
C VAL A 110 0.37 -2.95 19.71
N ARG A 111 -0.42 -2.98 20.79
CA ARG A 111 -0.83 -4.26 21.44
C ARG A 111 -1.68 -5.10 20.49
N ALA A 112 -2.65 -4.50 19.79
CA ALA A 112 -3.51 -5.22 18.88
C ALA A 112 -2.73 -5.78 17.67
N MET A 113 -1.86 -4.99 17.06
CA MET A 113 -1.01 -5.41 15.95
C MET A 113 0.00 -6.49 16.37
N SER A 114 0.54 -6.38 17.57
CA SER A 114 1.41 -7.41 18.15
C SER A 114 0.67 -8.74 18.37
N ASP A 115 -0.60 -8.69 18.78
CA ASP A 115 -1.43 -9.89 18.93
C ASP A 115 -1.71 -10.57 17.60
N ILE A 116 -1.93 -9.81 16.50
CA ILE A 116 -2.05 -10.35 15.14
C ILE A 116 -0.79 -11.13 14.74
N VAL A 117 0.39 -10.57 14.98
CA VAL A 117 1.65 -11.26 14.64
C VAL A 117 1.81 -12.51 15.49
N ARG A 118 1.54 -12.43 16.78
CA ARG A 118 1.66 -13.57 17.72
C ARG A 118 0.65 -14.68 17.47
N SER A 119 -0.52 -14.35 16.95
CA SER A 119 -1.52 -15.35 16.54
C SER A 119 -1.15 -16.09 15.25
N GLY A 120 -0.19 -15.56 14.48
CA GLY A 120 0.19 -16.09 13.17
C GLY A 120 -0.66 -15.59 12.01
N ALA A 121 -1.63 -14.70 12.25
CA ALA A 121 -2.45 -14.10 11.18
C ALA A 121 -1.66 -13.16 10.25
N SER A 122 -0.52 -12.65 10.71
CA SER A 122 0.47 -11.95 9.88
C SER A 122 1.89 -12.26 10.36
N THR A 123 2.87 -12.25 9.46
CA THR A 123 4.28 -12.44 9.85
C THR A 123 4.91 -11.18 10.43
N SER A 124 4.39 -10.01 10.05
CA SER A 124 4.89 -8.70 10.51
C SER A 124 3.83 -7.62 10.31
N TRP A 125 4.00 -6.49 10.99
CA TRP A 125 3.11 -5.37 10.85
C TRP A 125 3.85 -4.05 10.64
N GLY A 126 3.16 -3.10 10.04
CA GLY A 126 3.69 -1.76 9.78
C GLY A 126 2.60 -0.70 9.70
N THR A 127 3.00 0.45 9.24
CA THR A 127 2.18 1.65 9.19
C THR A 127 2.12 2.22 7.78
N SER A 128 1.16 3.11 7.51
CA SER A 128 1.07 3.86 6.26
C SER A 128 0.68 5.31 6.57
N GLU A 129 1.47 6.25 6.06
CA GLU A 129 1.31 7.69 6.27
C GLU A 129 1.39 8.13 7.75
N TRP A 130 2.03 7.32 8.62
CA TRP A 130 2.33 7.76 9.98
C TRP A 130 3.51 8.74 9.99
N SER A 131 3.50 9.71 10.90
CA SER A 131 4.67 10.58 11.08
C SER A 131 5.84 9.82 11.72
N ALA A 132 7.06 10.31 11.51
CA ALA A 132 8.24 9.74 12.17
C ALA A 132 8.10 9.73 13.71
N GLN A 133 7.42 10.74 14.27
CA GLN A 133 7.10 10.79 15.70
C GLN A 133 6.19 9.62 16.13
N GLN A 134 5.11 9.36 15.38
CA GLN A 134 4.17 8.28 15.70
C GLN A 134 4.81 6.90 15.56
N ILE A 135 5.63 6.69 14.51
CA ILE A 135 6.38 5.45 14.32
C ILE A 135 7.38 5.25 15.47
N THR A 136 8.09 6.29 15.86
CA THR A 136 9.03 6.27 17.00
C THR A 136 8.30 5.93 18.29
N GLU A 137 7.15 6.55 18.56
CA GLU A 137 6.33 6.25 19.74
C GLU A 137 5.90 4.77 19.72
N ALA A 138 5.36 4.28 18.62
CA ALA A 138 4.93 2.87 18.49
C ALA A 138 6.09 1.90 18.72
N PHE A 139 7.26 2.19 18.13
CA PHE A 139 8.46 1.38 18.32
C PHE A 139 8.88 1.29 19.79
N TRP A 140 8.93 2.40 20.51
CA TRP A 140 9.36 2.42 21.90
C TRP A 140 8.33 1.81 22.85
N ILE A 141 7.02 1.97 22.58
CA ILE A 141 5.97 1.25 23.31
C ILE A 141 6.19 -0.26 23.17
N ALA A 142 6.36 -0.75 21.93
CA ALA A 142 6.59 -2.16 21.68
C ALA A 142 7.83 -2.68 22.40
N ARG A 143 8.96 -1.98 22.30
CA ARG A 143 10.22 -2.35 22.97
C ARG A 143 10.10 -2.38 24.49
N THR A 144 9.37 -1.42 25.08
CA THR A 144 9.20 -1.32 26.54
C THR A 144 8.28 -2.40 27.08
N GLU A 145 7.24 -2.76 26.32
CA GLU A 145 6.25 -3.76 26.73
C GLU A 145 6.60 -5.19 26.26
N GLY A 146 7.74 -5.39 25.59
CA GLY A 146 8.13 -6.70 25.05
C GLY A 146 7.18 -7.18 23.93
N LEU A 147 6.70 -6.25 23.11
CA LEU A 147 5.79 -6.48 21.99
C LEU A 147 6.55 -6.42 20.65
N GLU A 148 5.88 -6.79 19.56
CA GLU A 148 6.41 -6.68 18.20
C GLU A 148 6.34 -5.22 17.71
N PRO A 149 7.46 -4.58 17.37
CA PRO A 149 7.45 -3.22 16.86
C PRO A 149 7.01 -3.17 15.38
N PRO A 150 6.57 -1.98 14.87
CA PRO A 150 6.37 -1.80 13.46
C PRO A 150 7.69 -1.99 12.70
N SER A 151 7.64 -2.78 11.62
CA SER A 151 8.83 -3.16 10.84
C SER A 151 8.96 -2.39 9.53
N PHE A 152 7.90 -1.75 9.07
CA PHE A 152 7.86 -1.03 7.79
C PHE A 152 6.82 0.09 7.80
N GLU A 153 7.01 1.02 6.87
CA GLU A 153 6.09 2.12 6.56
C GLU A 153 5.73 2.11 5.07
N GLN A 154 4.48 2.43 4.75
CA GLN A 154 4.08 2.67 3.36
C GLN A 154 3.75 4.15 3.13
N PRO A 155 4.74 4.99 2.77
CA PRO A 155 4.53 6.39 2.46
C PRO A 155 4.24 6.62 0.97
N GLN A 156 3.67 7.78 0.64
CA GLN A 156 3.77 8.31 -0.70
C GLN A 156 5.22 8.69 -1.00
N TYR A 157 5.77 8.17 -2.10
CA TYR A 157 7.09 8.59 -2.57
C TYR A 157 7.17 8.53 -4.09
N ASN A 158 7.56 9.63 -4.69
CA ASN A 158 7.79 9.77 -6.13
C ASN A 158 8.65 11.02 -6.39
N MET A 159 9.04 11.26 -7.62
CA MET A 159 9.91 12.38 -8.00
C MET A 159 9.38 13.78 -7.58
N LEU A 160 8.07 13.91 -7.36
CA LEU A 160 7.40 15.16 -6.96
C LEU A 160 6.98 15.20 -5.49
N HIS A 161 7.21 14.11 -4.73
CA HIS A 161 6.86 14.01 -3.31
C HIS A 161 7.95 13.25 -2.57
N ARG A 162 8.97 13.96 -2.08
CA ARG A 162 10.23 13.40 -1.60
C ARG A 162 10.54 13.69 -0.13
N ASP A 163 10.09 14.85 0.37
CA ASP A 163 10.54 15.40 1.67
C ASP A 163 10.32 14.47 2.85
N ARG A 164 9.14 13.85 2.93
CA ARG A 164 8.82 12.94 4.02
C ARG A 164 9.76 11.73 4.03
N PHE A 165 9.97 11.10 2.88
CA PHE A 165 10.81 9.93 2.76
C PHE A 165 12.29 10.25 2.99
N GLU A 166 12.80 11.30 2.34
CA GLU A 166 14.23 11.61 2.31
C GLU A 166 14.70 12.41 3.54
N THR A 167 13.78 13.11 4.23
CA THR A 167 14.13 13.97 5.36
C THR A 167 13.52 13.46 6.66
N GLU A 168 12.20 13.36 6.73
CA GLU A 168 11.49 13.00 7.97
C GLU A 168 11.79 11.56 8.41
N TYR A 169 11.74 10.59 7.48
CA TYR A 169 11.96 9.18 7.77
C TYR A 169 13.43 8.75 7.77
N PHE A 170 14.32 9.55 7.22
CA PHE A 170 15.73 9.17 7.09
C PHE A 170 16.36 8.60 8.37
N PRO A 171 16.14 9.18 9.57
CA PRO A 171 16.66 8.60 10.82
C PRO A 171 16.09 7.22 11.16
N LEU A 172 14.88 6.89 10.69
CA LEU A 172 14.22 5.63 11.01
C LEU A 172 14.73 4.44 10.18
N PHE A 173 15.43 4.69 9.07
CA PHE A 173 16.02 3.63 8.26
C PHE A 173 17.25 2.98 8.90
N ASN A 174 17.78 3.60 9.95
CA ASN A 174 18.96 3.14 10.67
C ASN A 174 18.59 2.49 12.01
N PRO A 175 19.50 1.68 12.62
CA PRO A 175 19.30 1.20 13.98
C PRO A 175 19.04 2.34 14.98
N PRO A 176 18.17 2.13 15.97
CA PRO A 176 17.58 0.86 16.38
C PRO A 176 16.28 0.48 15.63
N TYR A 177 15.76 1.36 14.75
CA TYR A 177 14.48 1.18 14.07
C TYR A 177 14.60 0.22 12.89
N SER A 178 15.59 0.44 12.01
CA SER A 178 15.82 -0.35 10.77
C SER A 178 14.54 -0.54 9.96
N LEU A 179 13.76 0.55 9.83
CA LEU A 179 12.44 0.56 9.22
C LEU A 179 12.55 0.22 7.72
N GLY A 180 11.81 -0.79 7.26
CA GLY A 180 11.62 -1.07 5.85
C GLY A 180 10.56 -0.15 5.21
N THR A 181 10.49 -0.12 3.90
CA THR A 181 9.46 0.66 3.21
C THR A 181 8.86 -0.08 2.03
N THR A 182 7.56 0.13 1.83
CA THR A 182 6.86 -0.06 0.56
C THR A 182 6.32 1.30 0.13
N ILE A 183 6.10 1.49 -1.16
CA ILE A 183 5.78 2.83 -1.68
C ILE A 183 4.41 2.81 -2.35
N TRP A 184 3.56 3.78 -2.03
CA TRP A 184 2.37 4.02 -2.81
C TRP A 184 2.51 5.23 -3.73
N SER A 185 1.80 5.19 -4.84
CA SER A 185 1.80 6.25 -5.88
C SER A 185 3.19 6.61 -6.46
N PRO A 186 4.07 5.63 -6.78
CA PRO A 186 5.39 5.92 -7.35
C PRO A 186 5.31 6.68 -8.67
N LEU A 187 4.24 6.49 -9.43
CA LEU A 187 3.97 7.16 -10.71
C LEU A 187 2.96 8.32 -10.59
N ARG A 188 2.63 8.76 -9.38
CA ARG A 188 1.70 9.88 -9.13
C ARG A 188 0.40 9.76 -9.94
N SER A 189 -0.36 8.68 -9.74
CA SER A 189 -1.61 8.38 -10.48
C SER A 189 -1.42 8.28 -12.00
N GLY A 190 -0.21 7.96 -12.45
CA GLY A 190 0.16 7.88 -13.86
C GLY A 190 0.69 9.19 -14.45
N PHE A 191 0.74 10.28 -13.68
CA PHE A 191 1.27 11.56 -14.14
C PHE A 191 2.74 11.44 -14.59
N LEU A 192 3.57 10.77 -13.78
CA LEU A 192 5.00 10.59 -14.07
C LEU A 192 5.32 9.62 -15.22
N THR A 193 4.31 9.02 -15.84
CA THR A 193 4.52 8.21 -17.07
C THR A 193 4.57 9.05 -18.36
N GLY A 194 4.30 10.36 -18.26
CA GLY A 194 4.20 11.24 -19.42
C GLY A 194 2.91 11.10 -20.25
N LYS A 195 2.06 10.11 -19.95
CA LYS A 195 0.85 9.84 -20.77
C LYS A 195 -0.17 10.97 -20.81
N TYR A 196 -0.04 11.94 -19.90
CA TYR A 196 -0.90 13.13 -19.84
C TYR A 196 -0.26 14.38 -20.46
N ASN A 197 0.91 14.29 -21.07
CA ASN A 197 1.65 15.43 -21.64
C ASN A 197 0.89 16.12 -22.78
N ASP A 198 0.06 15.38 -23.51
CA ASP A 198 -0.71 15.88 -24.67
C ASP A 198 -2.22 15.79 -24.45
N GLY A 199 -2.65 15.77 -23.19
CA GLY A 199 -4.04 15.64 -22.79
C GLY A 199 -4.36 14.32 -22.09
N ILE A 200 -5.65 14.06 -21.85
CA ILE A 200 -6.12 12.86 -21.15
C ILE A 200 -6.45 11.76 -22.16
N PRO A 201 -5.68 10.66 -22.22
CA PRO A 201 -5.97 9.57 -23.14
C PRO A 201 -7.30 8.87 -22.81
N GLU A 202 -8.04 8.46 -23.83
CA GLU A 202 -9.23 7.63 -23.67
C GLU A 202 -8.87 6.29 -22.96
N GLY A 203 -9.75 5.81 -22.08
CA GLY A 203 -9.53 4.60 -21.30
C GLY A 203 -8.49 4.73 -20.18
N SER A 204 -7.89 5.92 -19.98
CA SER A 204 -7.00 6.16 -18.86
C SER A 204 -7.77 6.25 -17.53
N ARG A 205 -7.06 6.13 -16.40
CA ARG A 205 -7.65 6.27 -15.05
C ARG A 205 -8.44 7.57 -14.88
N ALA A 206 -7.99 8.67 -15.49
CA ALA A 206 -8.65 9.96 -15.44
C ALA A 206 -10.00 10.01 -16.19
N THR A 207 -10.33 9.03 -17.04
CA THR A 207 -11.63 8.95 -17.72
C THR A 207 -12.67 8.14 -16.95
N VAL A 208 -12.29 7.47 -15.86
CA VAL A 208 -13.18 6.66 -15.03
C VAL A 208 -13.86 7.57 -14.00
N GLU A 209 -15.19 7.49 -13.88
CA GLU A 209 -16.00 8.39 -13.05
C GLU A 209 -15.56 8.46 -11.57
N ILE A 210 -15.24 7.33 -10.96
CA ILE A 210 -14.77 7.26 -9.57
C ILE A 210 -13.45 8.03 -9.34
N TYR A 211 -12.71 8.34 -10.40
CA TYR A 211 -11.47 9.13 -10.37
C TYR A 211 -11.64 10.51 -10.99
N SER A 212 -12.85 11.08 -11.01
CA SER A 212 -13.13 12.42 -11.54
C SER A 212 -12.25 13.53 -10.96
N TRP A 213 -11.86 13.39 -9.67
CA TRP A 213 -10.90 14.28 -9.01
C TRP A 213 -9.54 14.37 -9.72
N LEU A 214 -9.14 13.29 -10.44
CA LEU A 214 -7.85 13.28 -11.14
C LEU A 214 -7.83 14.22 -12.35
N LYS A 215 -8.98 14.46 -13.01
CA LYS A 215 -9.07 15.46 -14.08
C LYS A 215 -8.78 16.85 -13.59
N GLU A 216 -9.34 17.21 -12.44
CA GLU A 216 -9.10 18.50 -11.81
C GLU A 216 -7.65 18.64 -11.37
N GLU A 217 -7.09 17.60 -10.71
CA GLU A 217 -5.69 17.60 -10.33
C GLU A 217 -4.75 17.76 -11.55
N LEU A 218 -5.03 17.11 -12.68
CA LEU A 218 -4.23 17.24 -13.89
C LEU A 218 -4.31 18.65 -14.48
N ARG A 219 -5.49 19.29 -14.48
CA ARG A 219 -5.66 20.66 -14.92
C ARG A 219 -4.87 21.65 -14.05
N GLU A 220 -4.98 21.54 -12.74
CA GLU A 220 -4.21 22.37 -11.80
C GLU A 220 -2.69 22.22 -12.00
N ARG A 221 -2.22 21.01 -12.33
CA ARG A 221 -0.81 20.73 -12.61
C ARG A 221 -0.35 21.38 -13.90
N GLU A 222 -1.19 21.36 -14.94
CA GLU A 222 -0.94 22.04 -16.20
C GLU A 222 -0.84 23.55 -15.98
N GLU A 223 -1.78 24.14 -15.23
CA GLU A 223 -1.78 25.57 -14.87
C GLU A 223 -0.52 25.98 -14.09
N ARG A 224 0.04 25.07 -13.28
CA ARG A 224 1.31 25.27 -12.56
C ARG A 224 2.56 25.02 -13.40
N GLY A 225 2.41 24.63 -14.66
CA GLY A 225 3.52 24.34 -15.57
C GLY A 225 4.22 23.00 -15.29
N GLU A 226 3.64 22.12 -14.50
CA GLU A 226 4.24 20.81 -14.17
C GLU A 226 4.33 19.88 -15.38
N ILE A 227 3.44 20.01 -16.38
CA ILE A 227 3.51 19.28 -17.65
C ILE A 227 4.82 19.58 -18.41
N GLU A 228 5.29 20.83 -18.37
CA GLU A 228 6.55 21.19 -19.01
C GLU A 228 7.77 20.52 -18.32
N VAL A 229 7.69 20.34 -17.00
CA VAL A 229 8.71 19.57 -16.26
C VAL A 229 8.71 18.11 -16.72
N LEU A 230 7.53 17.50 -16.92
CA LEU A 230 7.45 16.12 -17.42
C LEU A 230 8.01 15.98 -18.85
N ARG A 231 7.75 16.94 -19.73
CA ARG A 231 8.34 16.94 -21.08
C ARG A 231 9.86 16.99 -21.05
N LYS A 232 10.44 17.78 -20.14
CA LYS A 232 11.90 17.80 -19.91
C LYS A 232 12.42 16.48 -19.35
N LEU A 233 11.70 15.85 -18.43
CA LEU A 233 12.07 14.54 -17.92
C LEU A 233 11.99 13.46 -19.00
N ALA A 234 10.97 13.48 -19.85
CA ALA A 234 10.85 12.56 -20.98
C ALA A 234 12.03 12.74 -21.96
N PHE A 235 12.36 14.00 -22.29
CA PHE A 235 13.53 14.30 -23.14
C PHE A 235 14.83 13.75 -22.54
N LEU A 236 15.05 13.95 -21.25
CA LEU A 236 16.23 13.42 -20.52
C LEU A 236 16.26 11.88 -20.56
N ALA A 237 15.14 11.23 -20.27
CA ALA A 237 15.05 9.78 -20.29
C ALA A 237 15.38 9.20 -21.67
N GLU A 238 14.78 9.73 -22.72
CA GLU A 238 14.93 9.24 -24.08
C GLU A 238 16.31 9.55 -24.70
N ASN A 239 16.81 10.79 -24.51
CA ASN A 239 18.00 11.27 -25.23
C ASN A 239 19.31 11.11 -24.47
N GLU A 240 19.27 11.10 -23.13
CA GLU A 240 20.50 11.01 -22.33
C GLU A 240 20.62 9.66 -21.59
N LEU A 241 19.49 9.08 -21.17
CA LEU A 241 19.48 7.82 -20.42
C LEU A 241 19.11 6.59 -21.28
N ASN A 242 18.64 6.82 -22.51
CA ASN A 242 18.18 5.78 -23.43
C ASN A 242 17.14 4.83 -22.81
N CYS A 243 16.17 5.40 -22.09
CA CYS A 243 15.06 4.68 -21.47
C CYS A 243 13.74 5.44 -21.67
N SER A 244 12.61 4.77 -21.43
CA SER A 244 11.29 5.42 -21.38
C SER A 244 11.06 6.10 -20.02
N MET A 245 10.11 7.01 -19.99
CA MET A 245 9.57 7.56 -18.74
C MET A 245 8.91 6.48 -17.89
#